data_373001d94d0ebf945d6543d9a1bc7ac7
#
_entry.id   373001d94d0ebf945d6543d9a1bc7ac7
#
_cell.length_a   1.000
_cell.length_b   1.000
_cell.length_c   1.000
_cell.angle_alpha   90.00
_cell.angle_beta   90.00
_cell.angle_gamma   90.00
#
_symmetry.space_group_name_H-M   'P 1'
#
loop_
_entity.id
_entity.type
_entity.pdbx_description
1 polymer ?
#
loop_
_entity_poly.entity_id
_entity_poly.type
_entity_poly.pdbx_seq_one_letter_code
_entity_poly.pdbx_strand_id
1 'polypeptide(L)'
;MKLSVFCLSLVLAVGFAFAADQTQPPAAGSPAPAFSLPSQEGAQVSLDQFKGKWVVLYFYPKDFTSGCTVEAHNFQRDLDKYTAKNAVIVGVSVDNVDSHKGFCTKEGLNFKLLADPDHTVVEKYGSVMEYNGMTLAARNTFLIDPNGVIKKVYLKVSPQGHSEEVLADLQQLQSK
;
A
#
# COMPACT_ATOMS: atom_id res chain seq x y z
N MET A 1 22.39 19.31 -66.33
CA MET A 1 21.42 19.71 -65.28
C MET A 1 20.99 18.41 -64.57
N LYS A 2 21.63 18.10 -63.38
CA LYS A 2 21.33 16.87 -62.62
C LYS A 2 20.51 17.28 -61.39
N LEU A 3 19.27 16.84 -61.34
CA LEU A 3 18.34 17.02 -60.20
C LEU A 3 18.61 15.91 -59.19
N SER A 4 19.15 16.25 -58.02
CA SER A 4 19.25 15.31 -56.89
C SER A 4 18.00 15.41 -56.05
N VAL A 5 17.26 14.32 -56.00
CA VAL A 5 16.09 14.14 -55.11
C VAL A 5 16.61 13.69 -53.74
N PHE A 6 16.48 14.53 -52.70
CA PHE A 6 16.74 14.16 -51.33
C PHE A 6 15.51 13.52 -50.73
N CYS A 7 15.56 12.21 -50.52
CA CYS A 7 14.51 11.48 -49.80
C CYS A 7 14.72 11.66 -48.30
N LEU A 8 13.85 12.46 -47.65
CA LEU A 8 13.83 12.66 -46.20
C LEU A 8 13.02 11.51 -45.57
N SER A 9 13.72 10.53 -45.01
CA SER A 9 13.06 9.40 -44.29
C SER A 9 12.67 9.87 -42.89
N LEU A 10 11.37 10.06 -42.68
CA LEU A 10 10.74 10.32 -41.37
C LEU A 10 10.68 9.02 -40.55
N VAL A 11 11.57 8.86 -39.57
CA VAL A 11 11.52 7.74 -38.62
C VAL A 11 10.49 8.08 -37.55
N LEU A 12 9.31 7.44 -37.63
CA LEU A 12 8.31 7.50 -36.56
C LEU A 12 8.79 6.60 -35.42
N ALA A 13 9.24 7.21 -34.31
CA ALA A 13 9.51 6.51 -33.08
C ALA A 13 8.16 6.16 -32.41
N VAL A 14 7.71 4.91 -32.56
CA VAL A 14 6.57 4.36 -31.81
C VAL A 14 7.05 4.10 -30.39
N GLY A 15 6.70 5.00 -29.48
CA GLY A 15 6.89 4.78 -28.04
C GLY A 15 5.94 3.66 -27.57
N PHE A 16 6.50 2.49 -27.28
CA PHE A 16 5.77 1.44 -26.54
C PHE A 16 5.61 1.91 -25.10
N ALA A 17 4.42 2.40 -24.75
CA ALA A 17 4.01 2.51 -23.37
C ALA A 17 3.80 1.07 -22.86
N PHE A 18 4.71 0.57 -22.04
CA PHE A 18 4.48 -0.64 -21.26
C PHE A 18 3.33 -0.33 -20.28
N ALA A 19 2.14 -0.81 -20.56
CA ALA A 19 1.11 -0.95 -19.55
C ALA A 19 1.67 -1.91 -18.50
N ALA A 20 1.98 -1.41 -17.30
CA ALA A 20 2.36 -2.25 -16.19
C ALA A 20 1.22 -3.25 -15.94
N ASP A 21 1.52 -4.53 -15.92
CA ASP A 21 0.58 -5.58 -15.53
C ASP A 21 0.20 -5.31 -14.06
N GLN A 22 -1.02 -4.82 -13.86
CA GLN A 22 -1.56 -4.39 -12.56
C GLN A 22 -1.82 -5.58 -11.61
N THR A 23 -1.51 -6.79 -12.03
CA THR A 23 -1.75 -8.01 -11.24
C THR A 23 -0.58 -8.35 -10.32
N GLN A 24 0.59 -7.74 -10.51
CA GLN A 24 1.77 -8.01 -9.69
C GLN A 24 2.04 -6.88 -8.69
N PRO A 25 2.44 -7.22 -7.44
CA PRO A 25 2.82 -6.21 -6.47
C PRO A 25 3.99 -5.36 -6.97
N PRO A 26 3.95 -4.02 -6.75
CA PRO A 26 5.06 -3.14 -7.11
C PRO A 26 6.33 -3.55 -6.36
N ALA A 27 7.46 -3.53 -7.06
CA ALA A 27 8.74 -4.00 -6.54
C ALA A 27 9.39 -3.00 -5.57
N ALA A 28 10.26 -3.47 -4.69
CA ALA A 28 11.14 -2.61 -3.92
C ALA A 28 12.04 -1.79 -4.87
N GLY A 29 12.22 -0.49 -4.56
CA GLY A 29 12.92 0.48 -5.40
C GLY A 29 12.01 1.26 -6.35
N SER A 30 10.76 0.83 -6.57
CA SER A 30 9.81 1.57 -7.41
C SER A 30 9.05 2.64 -6.62
N PRO A 31 8.54 3.69 -7.28
CA PRO A 31 7.58 4.61 -6.67
C PRO A 31 6.33 3.85 -6.21
N ALA A 32 5.84 4.17 -5.01
CA ALA A 32 4.59 3.62 -4.51
C ALA A 32 3.41 4.16 -5.34
N PRO A 33 2.49 3.30 -5.81
CA PRO A 33 1.29 3.73 -6.52
C PRO A 33 0.47 4.73 -5.70
N ALA A 34 0.11 5.85 -6.31
CA ALA A 34 -0.70 6.86 -5.66
C ALA A 34 -2.12 6.34 -5.37
N PHE A 35 -2.65 6.72 -4.20
CA PHE A 35 -4.02 6.43 -3.81
C PHE A 35 -4.68 7.63 -3.14
N SER A 36 -6.01 7.64 -3.13
CA SER A 36 -6.85 8.50 -2.30
C SER A 36 -8.10 7.71 -1.94
N LEU A 37 -8.28 7.39 -0.67
CA LEU A 37 -9.37 6.57 -0.15
C LEU A 37 -9.99 7.22 1.08
N PRO A 38 -11.27 6.98 1.37
CA PRO A 38 -11.89 7.44 2.61
C PRO A 38 -11.39 6.63 3.82
N SER A 39 -11.07 7.31 4.91
CA SER A 39 -10.72 6.69 6.19
C SER A 39 -11.96 6.28 6.98
N GLN A 40 -11.76 5.58 8.11
CA GLN A 40 -12.81 5.25 9.09
C GLN A 40 -13.58 6.49 9.62
N GLU A 41 -13.06 7.68 9.42
CA GLU A 41 -13.69 8.95 9.78
C GLU A 41 -14.46 9.59 8.62
N GLY A 42 -14.43 8.96 7.43
CA GLY A 42 -15.02 9.48 6.19
C GLY A 42 -14.17 10.52 5.47
N ALA A 43 -13.05 10.95 6.03
CA ALA A 43 -12.14 11.90 5.40
C ALA A 43 -11.28 11.21 4.34
N GLN A 44 -11.05 11.89 3.20
CA GLN A 44 -10.14 11.40 2.17
C GLN A 44 -8.70 11.46 2.65
N VAL A 45 -8.00 10.33 2.51
CA VAL A 45 -6.58 10.18 2.84
C VAL A 45 -5.82 9.73 1.60
N SER A 46 -4.78 10.47 1.25
CA SER A 46 -3.90 10.15 0.11
C SER A 46 -2.48 9.86 0.57
N LEU A 47 -1.73 9.13 -0.25
CA LEU A 47 -0.31 8.85 0.01
C LEU A 47 0.51 10.14 0.16
N ASP A 48 0.19 11.17 -0.62
CA ASP A 48 0.88 12.47 -0.60
C ASP A 48 0.80 13.20 0.74
N GLN A 49 -0.22 12.93 1.56
CA GLN A 49 -0.35 13.51 2.92
C GLN A 49 0.74 13.00 3.88
N PHE A 50 1.41 11.92 3.53
CA PHE A 50 2.48 11.31 4.33
C PHE A 50 3.88 11.64 3.83
N LYS A 51 4.03 12.57 2.86
CA LYS A 51 5.36 13.02 2.41
C LYS A 51 6.25 13.43 3.59
N GLY A 52 7.50 13.00 3.58
CA GLY A 52 8.45 13.23 4.67
C GLY A 52 8.36 12.22 5.82
N LYS A 53 7.44 11.26 5.76
CA LYS A 53 7.30 10.17 6.75
C LYS A 53 7.48 8.82 6.08
N TRP A 54 7.91 7.86 6.86
CA TRP A 54 7.79 6.45 6.48
C TRP A 54 6.33 6.02 6.56
N VAL A 55 5.90 5.16 5.64
CA VAL A 55 4.54 4.62 5.64
C VAL A 55 4.60 3.10 5.66
N VAL A 56 3.98 2.50 6.66
CA VAL A 56 3.66 1.07 6.70
C VAL A 56 2.26 0.91 6.15
N LEU A 57 2.17 0.63 4.84
CA LEU A 57 0.91 0.41 4.15
C LEU A 57 0.63 -1.10 4.15
N TYR A 58 -0.31 -1.56 4.97
CA TYR A 58 -0.65 -2.97 5.04
C TYR A 58 -2.06 -3.23 4.52
N PHE A 59 -2.19 -4.27 3.70
CA PHE A 59 -3.45 -4.76 3.18
C PHE A 59 -3.88 -5.98 4.00
N TYR A 60 -5.17 -6.09 4.32
CA TYR A 60 -5.71 -7.19 5.10
C TYR A 60 -7.10 -7.60 4.59
N PRO A 61 -7.48 -8.88 4.71
CA PRO A 61 -8.69 -9.40 4.08
C PRO A 61 -9.99 -8.76 4.54
N LYS A 62 -10.22 -8.66 5.88
CA LYS A 62 -11.54 -8.26 6.39
C LYS A 62 -11.52 -7.88 7.86
N ASP A 63 -12.25 -6.80 8.19
CA ASP A 63 -12.52 -6.37 9.55
C ASP A 63 -13.13 -7.52 10.40
N PHE A 64 -12.91 -7.46 11.70
CA PHE A 64 -13.47 -8.37 12.71
C PHE A 64 -13.09 -9.85 12.56
N THR A 65 -12.21 -10.22 11.63
CA THR A 65 -11.69 -11.60 11.56
C THR A 65 -10.51 -11.76 12.51
N SER A 66 -10.33 -12.98 13.06
CA SER A 66 -9.35 -13.25 14.11
C SER A 66 -7.91 -12.86 13.70
N GLY A 67 -7.47 -13.22 12.48
CA GLY A 67 -6.13 -12.90 12.00
C GLY A 67 -5.91 -11.40 11.79
N CYS A 68 -6.92 -10.68 11.26
CA CYS A 68 -6.82 -9.24 11.04
C CYS A 68 -6.85 -8.46 12.36
N THR A 69 -7.64 -8.92 13.34
CA THR A 69 -7.65 -8.34 14.70
C THR A 69 -6.30 -8.52 15.39
N VAL A 70 -5.67 -9.68 15.28
CA VAL A 70 -4.32 -9.92 15.84
C VAL A 70 -3.30 -9.00 15.19
N GLU A 71 -3.32 -8.84 13.87
CA GLU A 71 -2.40 -7.96 13.15
C GLU A 71 -2.59 -6.49 13.54
N ALA A 72 -3.84 -6.01 13.59
CA ALA A 72 -4.18 -4.66 13.99
C ALA A 72 -3.74 -4.36 15.43
N HIS A 73 -3.97 -5.30 16.37
CA HIS A 73 -3.51 -5.15 17.76
C HIS A 73 -1.98 -5.12 17.86
N ASN A 74 -1.26 -5.90 17.08
CA ASN A 74 0.21 -5.87 17.05
C ASN A 74 0.72 -4.52 16.56
N PHE A 75 0.15 -3.96 15.51
CA PHE A 75 0.46 -2.61 15.03
C PHE A 75 0.06 -1.54 16.06
N GLN A 76 -1.11 -1.68 16.71
CA GLN A 76 -1.54 -0.75 17.76
C GLN A 76 -0.61 -0.78 18.98
N ARG A 77 -0.20 -1.95 19.44
CA ARG A 77 0.77 -2.12 20.54
C ARG A 77 2.10 -1.42 20.25
N ASP A 78 2.56 -1.45 19.01
CA ASP A 78 3.84 -0.91 18.60
C ASP A 78 3.75 0.52 18.03
N LEU A 79 2.56 1.15 18.02
CA LEU A 79 2.30 2.43 17.36
C LEU A 79 3.26 3.54 17.81
N ASP A 80 3.54 3.65 19.11
CA ASP A 80 4.45 4.66 19.64
C ASP A 80 5.89 4.45 19.13
N LYS A 81 6.32 3.19 18.95
CA LYS A 81 7.63 2.88 18.40
C LYS A 81 7.75 3.30 16.92
N TYR A 82 6.67 3.13 16.14
CA TYR A 82 6.60 3.63 14.77
C TYR A 82 6.61 5.15 14.71
N THR A 83 5.80 5.79 15.55
CA THR A 83 5.73 7.27 15.66
C THR A 83 7.10 7.86 16.03
N ALA A 84 7.81 7.28 16.98
CA ALA A 84 9.16 7.70 17.37
C ALA A 84 10.20 7.57 16.22
N LYS A 85 9.91 6.74 15.20
CA LYS A 85 10.71 6.57 14.00
C LYS A 85 10.20 7.38 12.80
N ASN A 86 9.35 8.39 13.04
CA ASN A 86 8.71 9.18 11.99
C ASN A 86 7.97 8.30 10.96
N ALA A 87 7.30 7.24 11.43
CA ALA A 87 6.53 6.34 10.60
C ALA A 87 5.05 6.36 10.97
N VAL A 88 4.19 6.19 9.96
CA VAL A 88 2.75 6.05 10.10
C VAL A 88 2.31 4.66 9.66
N ILE A 89 1.27 4.13 10.30
CA ILE A 89 0.64 2.88 9.94
C ILE A 89 -0.68 3.20 9.23
N VAL A 90 -0.91 2.57 8.09
CA VAL A 90 -2.12 2.72 7.28
C VAL A 90 -2.58 1.33 6.85
N GLY A 91 -3.76 0.93 7.28
CA GLY A 91 -4.40 -0.32 6.85
C GLY A 91 -5.36 -0.07 5.69
N VAL A 92 -5.48 -1.03 4.79
CA VAL A 92 -6.41 -1.00 3.66
C VAL A 92 -7.13 -2.34 3.55
N SER A 93 -8.45 -2.32 3.47
CA SER A 93 -9.24 -3.49 3.08
C SER A 93 -10.38 -3.06 2.14
N VAL A 94 -11.11 -4.05 1.63
CA VAL A 94 -12.29 -3.83 0.78
C VAL A 94 -13.57 -3.59 1.60
N ASP A 95 -13.46 -3.52 2.92
CA ASP A 95 -14.58 -3.14 3.79
C ASP A 95 -14.94 -1.66 3.59
N ASN A 96 -16.15 -1.29 3.97
CA ASN A 96 -16.62 0.10 3.89
C ASN A 96 -16.23 0.93 5.13
N VAL A 97 -16.45 2.25 5.03
CA VAL A 97 -16.13 3.21 6.10
C VAL A 97 -16.78 2.88 7.43
N ASP A 98 -18.06 2.46 7.42
CA ASP A 98 -18.79 2.14 8.65
C ASP A 98 -18.23 0.89 9.34
N SER A 99 -17.82 -0.11 8.57
CA SER A 99 -17.12 -1.30 9.08
C SER A 99 -15.81 -0.90 9.76
N HIS A 100 -14.97 -0.13 9.09
CA HIS A 100 -13.72 0.37 9.65
C HIS A 100 -13.92 1.20 10.93
N LYS A 101 -14.93 2.07 10.93
CA LYS A 101 -15.27 2.86 12.12
C LYS A 101 -15.65 1.95 13.30
N GLY A 102 -16.48 0.95 13.05
CA GLY A 102 -16.86 -0.04 14.06
C GLY A 102 -15.66 -0.85 14.54
N PHE A 103 -14.80 -1.29 13.64
CA PHE A 103 -13.60 -2.06 13.96
C PHE A 103 -12.61 -1.24 14.78
N CYS A 104 -12.27 -0.01 14.36
CA CYS A 104 -11.40 0.89 15.12
C CYS A 104 -11.94 1.17 16.52
N THR A 105 -13.25 1.43 16.65
CA THR A 105 -13.89 1.71 17.94
C THR A 105 -13.82 0.50 18.87
N LYS A 106 -14.17 -0.69 18.35
CA LYS A 106 -14.20 -1.92 19.14
C LYS A 106 -12.81 -2.35 19.59
N GLU A 107 -11.83 -2.27 18.68
CA GLU A 107 -10.49 -2.79 18.93
C GLU A 107 -9.51 -1.71 19.46
N GLY A 108 -9.97 -0.46 19.63
CA GLY A 108 -9.16 0.65 20.16
C GLY A 108 -8.00 1.06 19.24
N LEU A 109 -8.21 1.05 17.92
CA LEU A 109 -7.17 1.37 16.95
C LEU A 109 -7.03 2.88 16.74
N ASN A 110 -5.82 3.40 16.84
CA ASN A 110 -5.50 4.83 16.75
C ASN A 110 -4.67 5.19 15.49
N PHE A 111 -4.69 4.35 14.46
CA PHE A 111 -4.12 4.62 13.15
C PHE A 111 -5.21 4.58 12.07
N LYS A 112 -4.88 4.93 10.84
CA LYS A 112 -5.87 5.02 9.75
C LYS A 112 -6.16 3.65 9.14
N LEU A 113 -7.44 3.35 8.99
CA LEU A 113 -7.95 2.29 8.13
C LEU A 113 -8.68 2.93 6.95
N LEU A 114 -8.36 2.51 5.72
CA LEU A 114 -8.86 3.08 4.48
C LEU A 114 -9.75 2.07 3.76
N ALA A 115 -10.93 2.52 3.36
CA ALA A 115 -11.93 1.72 2.68
C ALA A 115 -11.71 1.73 1.16
N ASP A 116 -11.51 0.55 0.57
CA ASP A 116 -11.36 0.34 -0.87
C ASP A 116 -12.40 -0.66 -1.44
N PRO A 117 -13.72 -0.39 -1.27
CA PRO A 117 -14.77 -1.31 -1.69
C PRO A 117 -14.80 -1.55 -3.21
N ASP A 118 -14.24 -0.65 -3.99
CA ASP A 118 -14.13 -0.74 -5.44
C ASP A 118 -12.84 -1.46 -5.90
N HIS A 119 -12.03 -1.97 -5.00
CA HIS A 119 -10.78 -2.72 -5.22
C HIS A 119 -9.67 -1.94 -5.97
N THR A 120 -9.83 -0.64 -6.16
CA THR A 120 -8.96 0.15 -7.04
C THR A 120 -7.51 0.23 -6.55
N VAL A 121 -7.31 0.27 -5.23
CA VAL A 121 -5.98 0.37 -4.62
C VAL A 121 -5.39 -1.01 -4.34
N VAL A 122 -6.20 -1.97 -3.89
CA VAL A 122 -5.73 -3.35 -3.73
C VAL A 122 -5.24 -3.93 -5.05
N GLU A 123 -5.89 -3.59 -6.19
CA GLU A 123 -5.43 -3.96 -7.54
C GLU A 123 -4.12 -3.29 -7.91
N LYS A 124 -3.99 -1.96 -7.73
CA LYS A 124 -2.76 -1.22 -8.01
C LYS A 124 -1.54 -1.75 -7.25
N TYR A 125 -1.76 -2.30 -6.07
CA TYR A 125 -0.72 -2.88 -5.24
C TYR A 125 -0.57 -4.39 -5.43
N GLY A 126 -1.26 -4.99 -6.42
CA GLY A 126 -1.24 -6.44 -6.65
C GLY A 126 -1.60 -7.24 -5.39
N SER A 127 -2.45 -6.67 -4.56
CA SER A 127 -2.85 -7.22 -3.26
C SER A 127 -4.27 -7.74 -3.28
N VAL A 128 -4.67 -8.38 -4.38
CA VAL A 128 -5.99 -9.02 -4.55
C VAL A 128 -5.90 -10.50 -4.20
N MET A 129 -6.93 -11.03 -3.57
CA MET A 129 -7.15 -12.47 -3.39
C MET A 129 -8.61 -12.84 -3.56
N GLU A 130 -8.84 -14.01 -4.12
CA GLU A 130 -10.18 -14.60 -4.19
C GLU A 130 -10.36 -15.60 -3.05
N TYR A 131 -11.45 -15.47 -2.32
CA TYR A 131 -11.80 -16.38 -1.23
C TYR A 131 -13.31 -16.62 -1.18
N ASN A 132 -13.75 -17.87 -1.38
CA ASN A 132 -15.15 -18.27 -1.40
C ASN A 132 -16.05 -17.41 -2.32
N GLY A 133 -15.55 -17.04 -3.50
CA GLY A 133 -16.27 -16.20 -4.47
C GLY A 133 -16.34 -14.71 -4.10
N MET A 134 -15.58 -14.29 -3.11
CA MET A 134 -15.42 -12.88 -2.74
C MET A 134 -14.02 -12.39 -3.11
N THR A 135 -13.94 -11.21 -3.70
CA THR A 135 -12.67 -10.51 -3.90
C THR A 135 -12.31 -9.78 -2.61
N LEU A 136 -11.15 -10.08 -2.05
CA LEU A 136 -10.63 -9.50 -0.79
C LEU A 136 -9.22 -8.96 -0.99
N ALA A 137 -8.73 -8.18 -0.04
CA ALA A 137 -7.32 -7.83 -0.01
C ALA A 137 -6.47 -9.01 0.48
N ALA A 138 -5.40 -9.31 -0.24
CA ALA A 138 -4.36 -10.22 0.22
C ALA A 138 -3.56 -9.57 1.35
N ARG A 139 -3.07 -10.36 2.30
CA ARG A 139 -2.27 -9.85 3.42
C ARG A 139 -0.84 -9.55 2.96
N ASN A 140 -0.66 -8.34 2.43
CA ASN A 140 0.61 -7.83 1.97
C ASN A 140 0.92 -6.50 2.66
N THR A 141 2.20 -6.18 2.83
CA THR A 141 2.63 -4.91 3.42
C THR A 141 3.75 -4.30 2.59
N PHE A 142 3.70 -2.97 2.46
CA PHE A 142 4.69 -2.17 1.75
C PHE A 142 5.27 -1.15 2.72
N LEU A 143 6.58 -1.19 2.91
CA LEU A 143 7.31 -0.18 3.67
C LEU A 143 7.81 0.88 2.69
N ILE A 144 7.25 2.08 2.79
CA ILE A 144 7.47 3.20 1.87
C ILE A 144 8.29 4.28 2.58
N ASP A 145 9.32 4.79 1.90
CA ASP A 145 10.20 5.82 2.46
C ASP A 145 9.58 7.24 2.38
N PRO A 146 10.19 8.26 3.01
CA PRO A 146 9.71 9.64 3.00
C PRO A 146 9.60 10.29 1.60
N ASN A 147 10.24 9.72 0.59
CA ASN A 147 10.18 10.16 -0.81
C ASN A 147 9.10 9.44 -1.62
N GLY A 148 8.33 8.53 -0.99
CA GLY A 148 7.30 7.74 -1.66
C GLY A 148 7.84 6.53 -2.44
N VAL A 149 9.06 6.05 -2.13
CA VAL A 149 9.66 4.88 -2.76
C VAL A 149 9.47 3.66 -1.87
N ILE A 150 9.02 2.55 -2.43
CA ILE A 150 8.89 1.27 -1.73
C ILE A 150 10.30 0.75 -1.40
N LYS A 151 10.58 0.52 -0.13
CA LYS A 151 11.87 0.00 0.33
C LYS A 151 11.83 -1.50 0.63
N LYS A 152 10.66 -2.00 1.04
CA LYS A 152 10.45 -3.42 1.28
C LYS A 152 9.02 -3.83 1.01
N VAL A 153 8.86 -5.06 0.53
CA VAL A 153 7.56 -5.68 0.22
C VAL A 153 7.47 -6.98 1.00
N TYR A 154 6.37 -7.18 1.70
CA TYR A 154 6.05 -8.39 2.44
C TYR A 154 4.78 -9.00 1.83
N LEU A 155 4.87 -10.22 1.35
CA LEU A 155 3.75 -10.90 0.70
C LEU A 155 3.27 -12.07 1.55
N LYS A 156 1.94 -12.29 1.56
CA LYS A 156 1.30 -13.41 2.29
C LYS A 156 1.73 -13.47 3.77
N VAL A 157 1.70 -12.33 4.41
CA VAL A 157 2.19 -12.13 5.78
C VAL A 157 1.42 -12.97 6.79
N SER A 158 2.13 -13.52 7.79
CA SER A 158 1.53 -14.06 9.00
C SER A 158 1.22 -12.92 9.98
N PRO A 159 0.00 -12.82 10.53
CA PRO A 159 -0.37 -11.75 11.46
C PRO A 159 0.49 -11.69 12.74
N GLN A 160 0.96 -12.86 13.19
CA GLN A 160 1.79 -12.95 14.39
C GLN A 160 3.21 -12.45 14.11
N GLY A 161 3.69 -11.50 14.91
CA GLY A 161 5.07 -11.01 14.82
C GLY A 161 5.35 -10.04 13.64
N HIS A 162 4.34 -9.77 12.78
CA HIS A 162 4.57 -8.94 11.59
C HIS A 162 4.95 -7.49 11.94
N SER A 163 4.31 -6.91 12.95
CA SER A 163 4.64 -5.55 13.40
C SER A 163 6.10 -5.44 13.83
N GLU A 164 6.61 -6.41 14.60
CA GLU A 164 8.00 -6.44 15.04
C GLU A 164 8.97 -6.63 13.87
N GLU A 165 8.62 -7.48 12.89
CA GLU A 165 9.41 -7.68 11.67
C GLU A 165 9.57 -6.37 10.89
N VAL A 166 8.46 -5.68 10.61
CA VAL A 166 8.46 -4.40 9.89
C VAL A 166 9.23 -3.32 10.66
N LEU A 167 9.08 -3.28 11.98
CA LEU A 167 9.77 -2.32 12.85
C LEU A 167 11.29 -2.52 12.85
N ALA A 168 11.76 -3.77 12.86
CA ALA A 168 13.17 -4.10 12.77
C ALA A 168 13.77 -3.68 11.40
N ASP A 169 13.05 -3.96 10.31
CA ASP A 169 13.47 -3.55 8.97
C ASP A 169 13.48 -2.01 8.81
N LEU A 170 12.47 -1.31 9.33
CA LEU A 170 12.43 0.14 9.35
C LEU A 170 13.66 0.70 10.07
N GLN A 171 14.01 0.16 11.22
CA GLN A 171 15.19 0.59 11.97
C GLN A 171 16.48 0.36 11.18
N GLN A 172 16.61 -0.78 10.51
CA GLN A 172 17.78 -1.08 9.68
C GLN A 172 17.89 -0.14 8.48
N LEU A 173 16.75 0.23 7.86
CA LEU A 173 16.72 1.13 6.71
C LEU A 173 17.04 2.57 7.08
N GLN A 174 16.69 3.00 8.29
CA GLN A 174 17.00 4.34 8.81
C GLN A 174 18.44 4.49 9.31
N SER A 175 19.17 3.39 9.50
CA SER A 175 20.57 3.42 9.95
C SER A 175 21.59 3.46 8.82
N LYS A 176 21.14 3.41 7.56
CA LYS A 176 21.97 3.50 6.35
C LYS A 176 22.03 4.90 5.79
#